data_5a194212d92c0e764e5bfb6ea101855c
#
_entry.id   5a194212d92c0e764e5bfb6ea101855c
#
_cell.length_a   1.000
_cell.length_b   1.000
_cell.length_c   1.000
_cell.angle_alpha   90.00
_cell.angle_beta   90.00
_cell.angle_gamma   90.00
#
_symmetry.space_group_name_H-M   'P 1'
#
loop_
_entity.id
_entity.type
_entity.pdbx_description
1 polymer ?
#
loop_
_entity_poly.entity_id
_entity_poly.type
_entity_poly.pdbx_seq_one_letter_code
_entity_poly.pdbx_strand_id
1 'polypeptide(L)'
;MDYITCDTITRRLYISHSTCVEVVQYDTKTRLGSIEKTTGVHGIALASEFSRGFTSNGKSNDVTVFDLKTLAVVRTVDVKGKKPDAILYEPATKRIFTFNGESENCTAIDASTMTVVGSLDLGGSPEGPVADGNGDIYINIENKNEIVRFDAASLKIRSRWPLAPAETPTGLSMDRKNRVLFAGGRNQVFVALSANDGQILASFPIGKGVDGTAFDANMGLIYVSNKDGSLDIMHEEGPLKFTAVGKVLTSPGAKTLALDPQSHRVFLPAVRQMDGQGRLKGEMMIIVVGMKE
;
A
#
# COMPACT_ATOMS: atom_id res chain seq x y z
N MET A 1 14.14 -2.72 -0.45
CA MET A 1 12.93 -2.52 0.38
C MET A 1 11.88 -1.90 -0.49
N ASP A 2 10.64 -2.27 -0.27
CA ASP A 2 9.51 -1.76 -1.00
C ASP A 2 8.38 -1.45 -0.02
N TYR A 3 7.37 -2.29 0.11
CA TYR A 3 6.26 -2.03 1.03
C TYR A 3 6.60 -2.28 2.50
N ILE A 4 5.88 -1.57 3.36
CA ILE A 4 5.83 -1.77 4.81
C ILE A 4 4.36 -1.88 5.24
N THR A 5 4.05 -2.81 6.12
CA THR A 5 2.70 -3.01 6.67
C THR A 5 2.74 -2.94 8.19
N CYS A 6 1.83 -2.16 8.79
CA CYS A 6 1.69 -2.03 10.23
C CYS A 6 0.53 -2.90 10.74
N ASP A 7 0.82 -3.81 11.66
CA ASP A 7 -0.17 -4.49 12.49
C ASP A 7 -0.34 -3.72 13.79
N THR A 8 -1.40 -2.96 13.88
CA THR A 8 -1.69 -2.11 15.04
C THR A 8 -2.15 -2.90 16.27
N ILE A 9 -2.62 -4.15 16.07
CA ILE A 9 -3.09 -5.01 17.17
C ILE A 9 -1.88 -5.61 17.90
N THR A 10 -0.96 -6.20 17.15
CA THR A 10 0.25 -6.83 17.74
C THR A 10 1.43 -5.87 17.80
N ARG A 11 1.28 -4.64 17.30
CA ARG A 11 2.28 -3.55 17.26
C ARG A 11 3.55 -3.96 16.52
N ARG A 12 3.37 -4.64 15.37
CA ARG A 12 4.45 -5.14 14.52
C ARG A 12 4.48 -4.42 13.18
N LEU A 13 5.70 -4.23 12.67
CA LEU A 13 5.95 -3.84 11.30
C LEU A 13 6.47 -5.02 10.52
N TYR A 14 5.91 -5.22 9.33
CA TYR A 14 6.35 -6.18 8.34
C TYR A 14 6.96 -5.40 7.18
N ILE A 15 8.23 -5.64 6.87
CA ILE A 15 9.01 -4.83 5.93
C ILE A 15 9.57 -5.74 4.84
N SER A 16 9.20 -5.50 3.60
CA SER A 16 9.73 -6.26 2.47
C SER A 16 11.21 -5.98 2.24
N HIS A 17 12.02 -7.04 2.15
CA HIS A 17 13.46 -6.94 1.97
C HIS A 17 13.97 -7.97 0.95
N SER A 18 13.70 -7.71 -0.34
CA SER A 18 14.19 -8.48 -1.47
C SER A 18 13.77 -9.96 -1.49
N THR A 19 14.23 -10.80 -0.56
CA THR A 19 14.00 -12.24 -0.50
C THR A 19 13.37 -12.71 0.79
N CYS A 20 13.15 -11.80 1.73
CA CYS A 20 12.51 -12.05 3.02
C CYS A 20 11.63 -10.85 3.44
N VAL A 21 10.78 -11.08 4.42
CA VAL A 21 10.08 -9.99 5.13
C VAL A 21 10.63 -9.92 6.55
N GLU A 22 11.20 -8.78 6.91
CA GLU A 22 11.65 -8.51 8.26
C GLU A 22 10.46 -8.14 9.16
N VAL A 23 10.44 -8.66 10.39
CA VAL A 23 9.37 -8.38 11.35
C VAL A 23 9.96 -7.73 12.60
N VAL A 24 9.45 -6.55 12.94
CA VAL A 24 9.93 -5.72 14.05
C VAL A 24 8.78 -5.35 14.98
N GLN A 25 8.98 -5.48 16.28
CA GLN A 25 8.12 -4.90 17.32
C GLN A 25 8.46 -3.41 17.45
N TYR A 26 7.59 -2.52 17.00
CA TYR A 26 7.97 -1.11 16.85
C TYR A 26 8.05 -0.33 18.17
N ASP A 27 7.35 -0.74 19.23
CA ASP A 27 7.46 -0.09 20.55
C ASP A 27 8.80 -0.34 21.22
N THR A 28 9.25 -1.59 21.18
CA THR A 28 10.52 -2.01 21.79
C THR A 28 11.70 -1.92 20.84
N LYS A 29 11.43 -1.65 19.56
CA LYS A 29 12.42 -1.64 18.46
C LYS A 29 13.17 -2.97 18.33
N THR A 30 12.49 -4.08 18.67
CA THR A 30 13.08 -5.43 18.68
C THR A 30 12.77 -6.15 17.40
N ARG A 31 13.78 -6.71 16.73
CA ARG A 31 13.59 -7.63 15.61
C ARG A 31 13.03 -8.94 16.14
N LEU A 32 11.88 -9.38 15.63
CA LEU A 32 11.21 -10.63 16.04
C LEU A 32 11.64 -11.82 15.18
N GLY A 33 12.02 -11.58 13.94
CA GLY A 33 12.41 -12.60 12.98
C GLY A 33 12.20 -12.18 11.55
N SER A 34 12.24 -13.14 10.63
CA SER A 34 11.98 -12.95 9.21
C SER A 34 11.08 -14.04 8.65
N ILE A 35 10.34 -13.71 7.60
CA ILE A 35 9.59 -14.66 6.79
C ILE A 35 10.39 -14.90 5.53
N GLU A 36 10.83 -16.13 5.36
CA GLU A 36 11.66 -16.59 4.26
C GLU A 36 10.82 -17.05 3.06
N LYS A 37 11.49 -17.42 1.95
CA LYS A 37 10.86 -17.89 0.71
C LYS A 37 9.90 -16.87 0.07
N THR A 38 10.32 -15.62 0.05
CA THR A 38 9.57 -14.50 -0.51
C THR A 38 10.38 -13.82 -1.62
N THR A 39 10.73 -14.57 -2.67
CA THR A 39 11.65 -14.12 -3.72
C THR A 39 11.10 -12.94 -4.53
N GLY A 40 11.74 -11.78 -4.37
CA GLY A 40 11.28 -10.54 -4.97
C GLY A 40 10.00 -10.03 -4.30
N VAL A 41 9.93 -10.13 -2.98
CA VAL A 41 8.77 -9.65 -2.21
C VAL A 41 8.56 -8.14 -2.39
N HIS A 42 7.30 -7.79 -2.61
CA HIS A 42 6.81 -6.42 -2.66
C HIS A 42 5.87 -6.15 -1.48
N GLY A 43 4.59 -6.51 -1.58
CA GLY A 43 3.57 -6.19 -0.59
C GLY A 43 3.35 -7.27 0.47
N ILE A 44 2.75 -6.87 1.59
CA ILE A 44 2.34 -7.75 2.68
C ILE A 44 0.90 -7.41 3.08
N ALA A 45 0.01 -8.41 3.09
CA ALA A 45 -1.36 -8.29 3.56
C ALA A 45 -1.59 -9.19 4.78
N LEU A 46 -2.35 -8.69 5.76
CA LEU A 46 -2.64 -9.39 7.00
C LEU A 46 -4.13 -9.75 7.07
N ALA A 47 -4.44 -11.04 7.18
CA ALA A 47 -5.77 -11.56 7.42
C ALA A 47 -5.84 -12.11 8.86
N SER A 48 -5.88 -11.18 9.82
CA SER A 48 -5.71 -11.44 11.26
C SER A 48 -6.75 -12.41 11.82
N GLU A 49 -7.98 -12.40 11.29
CA GLU A 49 -9.04 -13.33 11.69
C GLU A 49 -8.69 -14.81 11.39
N PHE A 50 -7.82 -15.05 10.41
CA PHE A 50 -7.29 -16.38 10.09
C PHE A 50 -5.90 -16.64 10.69
N SER A 51 -5.36 -15.69 11.45
CA SER A 51 -3.97 -15.71 11.96
C SER A 51 -2.94 -15.89 10.83
N ARG A 52 -3.18 -15.32 9.65
CA ARG A 52 -2.35 -15.49 8.45
C ARG A 52 -1.93 -14.16 7.86
N GLY A 53 -0.68 -14.15 7.39
CA GLY A 53 -0.16 -13.10 6.53
C GLY A 53 0.16 -13.65 5.13
N PHE A 54 0.18 -12.77 4.14
CA PHE A 54 0.38 -13.08 2.72
C PHE A 54 1.35 -12.08 2.13
N THR A 55 2.30 -12.55 1.31
CA THR A 55 3.24 -11.68 0.59
C THR A 55 3.08 -11.84 -0.91
N SER A 56 3.16 -10.76 -1.66
CA SER A 56 3.30 -10.82 -3.12
C SER A 56 4.78 -10.93 -3.50
N ASN A 57 5.13 -11.94 -4.31
CA ASN A 57 6.51 -12.23 -4.69
C ASN A 57 6.68 -12.08 -6.20
N GLY A 58 7.10 -10.88 -6.63
CA GLY A 58 7.10 -10.50 -8.05
C GLY A 58 8.06 -11.31 -8.93
N LYS A 59 9.16 -11.84 -8.37
CA LYS A 59 10.11 -12.64 -9.16
C LYS A 59 9.70 -14.10 -9.31
N SER A 60 9.01 -14.67 -8.31
CA SER A 60 8.54 -16.06 -8.36
C SER A 60 7.12 -16.21 -8.87
N ASN A 61 6.37 -15.11 -9.03
CA ASN A 61 4.96 -15.09 -9.47
C ASN A 61 4.04 -15.86 -8.53
N ASP A 62 4.26 -15.73 -7.23
CA ASP A 62 3.52 -16.44 -6.21
C ASP A 62 3.20 -15.55 -5.00
N VAL A 63 2.44 -16.12 -4.08
CA VAL A 63 2.15 -15.59 -2.75
C VAL A 63 2.69 -16.56 -1.73
N THR A 64 3.51 -16.09 -0.78
CA THR A 64 3.88 -16.87 0.41
C THR A 64 2.86 -16.59 1.51
N VAL A 65 2.26 -17.66 2.03
CA VAL A 65 1.37 -17.60 3.19
C VAL A 65 2.14 -17.98 4.44
N PHE A 66 2.03 -17.18 5.50
CA PHE A 66 2.73 -17.40 6.75
C PHE A 66 1.80 -17.26 7.96
N ASP A 67 2.16 -17.88 9.06
CA ASP A 67 1.46 -17.78 10.34
C ASP A 67 1.90 -16.50 11.07
N LEU A 68 0.93 -15.67 11.50
CA LEU A 68 1.21 -14.37 12.14
C LEU A 68 1.87 -14.50 13.52
N LYS A 69 1.67 -15.62 14.22
CA LYS A 69 2.21 -15.84 15.56
C LYS A 69 3.64 -16.34 15.52
N THR A 70 3.88 -17.36 14.70
CA THR A 70 5.17 -18.06 14.63
C THR A 70 6.10 -17.54 13.55
N LEU A 71 5.58 -16.74 12.58
CA LEU A 71 6.24 -16.28 11.36
C LEU A 71 6.64 -17.43 10.41
N ALA A 72 6.23 -18.64 10.69
CA ALA A 72 6.54 -19.80 9.87
C ALA A 72 5.76 -19.76 8.54
N VAL A 73 6.44 -20.12 7.45
CA VAL A 73 5.81 -20.29 6.14
C VAL A 73 4.88 -21.48 6.17
N VAL A 74 3.61 -21.27 5.82
CA VAL A 74 2.57 -22.31 5.76
C VAL A 74 2.55 -22.98 4.39
N ARG A 75 2.52 -22.16 3.33
CA ARG A 75 2.53 -22.63 1.93
C ARG A 75 2.84 -21.49 0.95
N THR A 76 3.04 -21.87 -0.30
CA THR A 76 3.11 -20.94 -1.44
C THR A 76 1.91 -21.17 -2.36
N VAL A 77 1.38 -20.11 -2.94
CA VAL A 77 0.23 -20.11 -3.87
C VAL A 77 0.65 -19.46 -5.19
N ASP A 78 0.59 -20.22 -6.28
CA ASP A 78 0.79 -19.68 -7.64
C ASP A 78 -0.39 -18.77 -8.00
N VAL A 79 -0.13 -17.50 -8.28
CA VAL A 79 -1.18 -16.49 -8.55
C VAL A 79 -1.75 -16.53 -9.96
N LYS A 80 -1.17 -17.34 -10.87
CA LYS A 80 -1.57 -17.42 -12.29
C LYS A 80 -1.46 -16.08 -13.02
N GLY A 81 -0.72 -15.13 -12.43
CA GLY A 81 -0.38 -13.82 -13.00
C GLY A 81 1.13 -13.60 -12.99
N LYS A 82 1.59 -12.51 -13.63
CA LYS A 82 3.01 -12.18 -13.69
C LYS A 82 3.30 -10.90 -12.92
N LYS A 83 4.39 -10.95 -12.15
CA LYS A 83 4.87 -9.85 -11.32
C LYS A 83 3.79 -9.34 -10.36
N PRO A 84 3.31 -10.19 -9.41
CA PRO A 84 2.48 -9.70 -8.31
C PRO A 84 3.27 -8.67 -7.50
N ASP A 85 2.73 -7.45 -7.42
CA ASP A 85 3.33 -6.29 -6.77
C ASP A 85 2.52 -5.94 -5.52
N ALA A 86 1.54 -5.05 -5.63
CA ALA A 86 0.67 -4.75 -4.51
C ALA A 86 -0.20 -5.96 -4.12
N ILE A 87 -0.54 -6.03 -2.84
CA ILE A 87 -1.40 -7.07 -2.27
C ILE A 87 -2.31 -6.45 -1.22
N LEU A 88 -3.56 -6.91 -1.15
CA LEU A 88 -4.58 -6.37 -0.29
C LEU A 88 -5.43 -7.48 0.32
N TYR A 89 -5.82 -7.35 1.60
CA TYR A 89 -6.89 -8.14 2.21
C TYR A 89 -8.20 -7.35 2.17
N GLU A 90 -9.26 -7.96 1.62
CA GLU A 90 -10.61 -7.41 1.61
C GLU A 90 -11.50 -8.20 2.57
N PRO A 91 -11.91 -7.58 3.71
CA PRO A 91 -12.52 -8.31 4.82
C PRO A 91 -13.97 -8.76 4.58
N ALA A 92 -14.77 -8.05 3.77
CA ALA A 92 -16.16 -8.44 3.53
C ALA A 92 -16.27 -9.75 2.73
N THR A 93 -15.35 -9.99 1.80
CA THR A 93 -15.27 -11.23 1.01
C THR A 93 -14.27 -12.24 1.57
N LYS A 94 -13.44 -11.85 2.55
CA LYS A 94 -12.37 -12.66 3.14
C LYS A 94 -11.35 -13.12 2.10
N ARG A 95 -11.05 -12.26 1.14
CA ARG A 95 -10.14 -12.55 0.03
C ARG A 95 -8.88 -11.70 0.10
N ILE A 96 -7.79 -12.31 -0.33
CA ILE A 96 -6.55 -11.63 -0.67
C ILE A 96 -6.59 -11.33 -2.16
N PHE A 97 -6.17 -10.13 -2.53
CA PHE A 97 -6.00 -9.73 -3.93
C PHE A 97 -4.55 -9.40 -4.18
N THR A 98 -3.92 -10.06 -5.14
CA THR A 98 -2.64 -9.63 -5.71
C THR A 98 -2.89 -8.84 -6.99
N PHE A 99 -2.10 -7.79 -7.18
CA PHE A 99 -2.15 -6.94 -8.36
C PHE A 99 -0.88 -7.19 -9.18
N ASN A 100 -1.08 -7.75 -10.38
CA ASN A 100 0.00 -8.35 -11.16
C ASN A 100 0.40 -7.40 -12.29
N GLY A 101 1.52 -6.67 -12.09
CA GLY A 101 1.91 -5.54 -12.94
C GLY A 101 2.20 -5.90 -14.40
N GLU A 102 2.80 -7.07 -14.68
CA GLU A 102 3.11 -7.48 -16.06
C GLU A 102 1.96 -8.15 -16.79
N SER A 103 1.03 -8.79 -16.08
CA SER A 103 -0.16 -9.40 -16.69
C SER A 103 -1.40 -8.50 -16.62
N GLU A 104 -1.27 -7.29 -16.08
CA GLU A 104 -2.30 -6.25 -16.04
C GLU A 104 -3.64 -6.70 -15.45
N ASN A 105 -3.58 -7.62 -14.46
CA ASN A 105 -4.74 -8.22 -13.83
C ASN A 105 -4.60 -8.28 -12.30
N CYS A 106 -5.67 -8.63 -11.61
CA CYS A 106 -5.59 -9.08 -10.24
C CYS A 106 -6.00 -10.54 -10.09
N THR A 107 -5.48 -11.20 -9.05
CA THR A 107 -5.83 -12.57 -8.67
C THR A 107 -6.46 -12.54 -7.27
N ALA A 108 -7.64 -13.14 -7.15
CA ALA A 108 -8.35 -13.31 -5.88
C ALA A 108 -8.02 -14.67 -5.28
N ILE A 109 -7.62 -14.68 -4.00
CA ILE A 109 -7.28 -15.87 -3.21
C ILE A 109 -8.20 -15.88 -1.99
N ASP A 110 -8.89 -16.98 -1.72
CA ASP A 110 -9.62 -17.17 -0.48
C ASP A 110 -8.63 -17.28 0.70
N ALA A 111 -8.74 -16.40 1.69
CA ALA A 111 -7.78 -16.32 2.79
C ALA A 111 -7.85 -17.53 3.74
N SER A 112 -9.00 -18.20 3.83
CA SER A 112 -9.19 -19.37 4.70
C SER A 112 -8.63 -20.65 4.09
N THR A 113 -8.92 -20.89 2.80
CA THR A 113 -8.48 -22.09 2.08
C THR A 113 -7.11 -21.92 1.42
N MET A 114 -6.67 -20.67 1.24
CA MET A 114 -5.43 -20.31 0.55
C MET A 114 -5.41 -20.81 -0.89
N THR A 115 -6.54 -20.70 -1.59
CA THR A 115 -6.69 -21.14 -2.98
C THR A 115 -7.15 -19.98 -3.86
N VAL A 116 -6.67 -19.95 -5.10
CA VAL A 116 -7.14 -18.99 -6.10
C VAL A 116 -8.60 -19.26 -6.41
N VAL A 117 -9.43 -18.22 -6.30
CA VAL A 117 -10.89 -18.29 -6.55
C VAL A 117 -11.32 -17.51 -7.80
N GLY A 118 -10.42 -16.76 -8.41
CA GLY A 118 -10.68 -16.05 -9.65
C GLY A 118 -9.60 -15.04 -10.00
N SER A 119 -9.76 -14.42 -11.15
CA SER A 119 -8.94 -13.30 -11.62
C SER A 119 -9.78 -12.29 -12.37
N LEU A 120 -9.31 -11.04 -12.44
CA LEU A 120 -9.95 -9.95 -13.17
C LEU A 120 -8.89 -9.23 -14.00
N ASP A 121 -9.14 -9.11 -15.31
CA ASP A 121 -8.36 -8.24 -16.18
C ASP A 121 -8.67 -6.78 -15.84
N LEU A 122 -7.62 -6.01 -15.55
CA LEU A 122 -7.72 -4.59 -15.19
C LEU A 122 -7.46 -3.67 -16.39
N GLY A 123 -6.92 -4.20 -17.48
CA GLY A 123 -6.67 -3.50 -18.73
C GLY A 123 -5.55 -2.47 -18.65
N GLY A 124 -4.66 -2.59 -17.69
CA GLY A 124 -3.47 -1.74 -17.51
C GLY A 124 -2.73 -2.06 -16.22
N SER A 125 -1.59 -1.39 -15.99
CA SER A 125 -0.65 -1.64 -14.89
C SER A 125 -1.23 -1.24 -13.53
N PRO A 126 -1.59 -2.18 -12.64
CA PRO A 126 -2.23 -1.86 -11.36
C PRO A 126 -1.20 -1.46 -10.29
N GLU A 127 -1.49 -0.37 -9.55
CA GLU A 127 -0.68 0.16 -8.46
C GLU A 127 -1.52 0.70 -7.29
N GLY A 128 -1.06 0.47 -6.05
CA GLY A 128 -1.64 1.07 -4.85
C GLY A 128 -3.14 0.79 -4.66
N PRO A 129 -3.56 -0.42 -4.28
CA PRO A 129 -4.96 -0.75 -4.05
C PRO A 129 -5.46 -0.25 -2.70
N VAL A 130 -6.77 0.02 -2.61
CA VAL A 130 -7.47 0.21 -1.34
C VAL A 130 -8.86 -0.44 -1.38
N ALA A 131 -9.27 -1.09 -0.27
CA ALA A 131 -10.62 -1.62 -0.08
C ALA A 131 -11.45 -0.67 0.77
N ASP A 132 -12.74 -0.53 0.45
CA ASP A 132 -13.67 0.24 1.30
C ASP A 132 -14.15 -0.55 2.53
N GLY A 133 -13.83 -1.84 2.60
CA GLY A 133 -14.27 -2.75 3.67
C GLY A 133 -15.70 -3.27 3.52
N ASN A 134 -16.38 -2.93 2.42
CA ASN A 134 -17.75 -3.33 2.13
C ASN A 134 -17.86 -4.09 0.79
N GLY A 135 -16.73 -4.54 0.25
CA GLY A 135 -16.68 -5.37 -0.96
C GLY A 135 -16.31 -4.60 -2.23
N ASP A 136 -16.03 -3.31 -2.18
CA ASP A 136 -15.45 -2.58 -3.31
C ASP A 136 -13.95 -2.38 -3.13
N ILE A 137 -13.21 -2.60 -4.20
CA ILE A 137 -11.77 -2.33 -4.29
C ILE A 137 -11.54 -1.24 -5.34
N TYR A 138 -10.67 -0.30 -4.99
CA TYR A 138 -10.20 0.76 -5.87
C TYR A 138 -8.71 0.53 -6.12
N ILE A 139 -8.29 0.72 -7.36
CA ILE A 139 -6.92 0.48 -7.81
C ILE A 139 -6.51 1.52 -8.85
N ASN A 140 -5.34 2.13 -8.67
CA ASN A 140 -4.74 2.96 -9.70
C ASN A 140 -4.33 2.09 -10.90
N ILE A 141 -4.55 2.58 -12.10
CA ILE A 141 -3.99 2.03 -13.34
C ILE A 141 -2.96 3.02 -13.87
N GLU A 142 -1.68 2.75 -13.55
CA GLU A 142 -0.57 3.66 -13.72
C GLU A 142 -0.42 4.17 -15.15
N ASN A 143 -0.44 3.26 -16.13
CA ASN A 143 -0.24 3.57 -17.55
C ASN A 143 -1.50 4.11 -18.26
N LYS A 144 -2.61 4.28 -17.54
CA LYS A 144 -3.89 4.82 -18.05
C LYS A 144 -4.29 6.11 -17.36
N ASN A 145 -3.63 6.51 -16.28
CA ASN A 145 -3.98 7.67 -15.46
C ASN A 145 -5.43 7.62 -14.97
N GLU A 146 -5.86 6.46 -14.48
CA GLU A 146 -7.22 6.24 -14.01
C GLU A 146 -7.27 5.42 -12.72
N ILE A 147 -8.40 5.47 -12.03
CA ILE A 147 -8.77 4.52 -10.98
C ILE A 147 -9.83 3.57 -11.54
N VAL A 148 -9.64 2.28 -11.29
CA VAL A 148 -10.65 1.25 -11.50
C VAL A 148 -11.30 0.91 -10.16
N ARG A 149 -12.64 0.91 -10.11
CA ARG A 149 -13.45 0.36 -9.02
C ARG A 149 -14.03 -0.96 -9.46
N PHE A 150 -13.88 -2.00 -8.65
CA PHE A 150 -14.48 -3.30 -8.94
C PHE A 150 -15.05 -3.98 -7.69
N ASP A 151 -16.00 -4.88 -7.92
CA ASP A 151 -16.63 -5.68 -6.88
C ASP A 151 -15.76 -6.90 -6.54
N ALA A 152 -15.36 -7.04 -5.29
CA ALA A 152 -14.46 -8.08 -4.81
C ALA A 152 -15.08 -9.49 -4.83
N ALA A 153 -16.40 -9.61 -4.74
CA ALA A 153 -17.10 -10.90 -4.75
C ALA A 153 -17.27 -11.44 -6.17
N SER A 154 -17.80 -10.60 -7.06
CA SER A 154 -18.14 -10.99 -8.44
C SER A 154 -16.99 -10.80 -9.44
N LEU A 155 -15.92 -10.11 -9.06
CA LEU A 155 -14.79 -9.75 -9.92
C LEU A 155 -15.24 -9.00 -11.18
N LYS A 156 -16.13 -8.03 -11.02
CA LYS A 156 -16.64 -7.20 -12.11
C LYS A 156 -16.26 -5.74 -11.90
N ILE A 157 -15.73 -5.11 -12.93
CA ILE A 157 -15.46 -3.67 -12.93
C ILE A 157 -16.80 -2.93 -12.85
N ARG A 158 -16.87 -2.00 -11.90
CA ARG A 158 -18.04 -1.12 -11.69
C ARG A 158 -17.85 0.24 -12.35
N SER A 159 -16.62 0.78 -12.31
CA SER A 159 -16.32 2.11 -12.82
C SER A 159 -14.85 2.25 -13.19
N ARG A 160 -14.57 3.19 -14.10
CA ARG A 160 -13.23 3.71 -14.42
C ARG A 160 -13.29 5.23 -14.39
N TRP A 161 -12.39 5.86 -13.68
CA TRP A 161 -12.37 7.30 -13.49
C TRP A 161 -11.01 7.89 -13.84
N PRO A 162 -10.97 8.85 -14.79
CA PRO A 162 -9.72 9.55 -15.08
C PRO A 162 -9.25 10.37 -13.88
N LEU A 163 -7.95 10.44 -13.68
CA LEU A 163 -7.32 11.12 -12.53
C LEU A 163 -6.74 12.50 -12.86
N ALA A 164 -6.94 13.02 -14.06
CA ALA A 164 -6.42 14.34 -14.37
C ALA A 164 -6.80 15.36 -13.29
N PRO A 165 -5.83 16.18 -12.78
CA PRO A 165 -4.51 16.44 -13.37
C PRO A 165 -3.36 15.50 -12.87
N ALA A 166 -3.63 14.49 -12.04
CA ALA A 166 -2.61 13.52 -11.63
C ALA A 166 -2.30 12.52 -12.76
N GLU A 167 -1.01 12.24 -12.97
CA GLU A 167 -0.53 11.30 -13.98
C GLU A 167 0.37 10.25 -13.35
N THR A 168 0.34 9.04 -13.93
CA THR A 168 1.13 7.89 -13.44
C THR A 168 0.89 7.65 -11.93
N PRO A 169 -0.38 7.39 -11.52
CA PRO A 169 -0.74 7.28 -10.11
C PRO A 169 -0.18 6.01 -9.49
N THR A 170 0.41 6.11 -8.28
CA THR A 170 1.01 4.98 -7.57
C THR A 170 0.46 4.80 -6.16
N GLY A 171 0.48 5.82 -5.31
CA GLY A 171 -0.11 5.74 -3.97
C GLY A 171 -1.63 5.96 -3.99
N LEU A 172 -2.38 5.16 -3.21
CA LEU A 172 -3.82 5.33 -3.02
C LEU A 172 -4.22 5.00 -1.58
N SER A 173 -4.98 5.89 -0.96
CA SER A 173 -5.61 5.68 0.33
C SER A 173 -7.04 6.21 0.34
N MET A 174 -7.81 5.95 1.41
CA MET A 174 -9.23 6.26 1.43
C MET A 174 -9.71 6.72 2.81
N ASP A 175 -10.49 7.79 2.84
CA ASP A 175 -11.46 8.02 3.89
C ASP A 175 -12.73 7.22 3.58
N ARG A 176 -12.91 6.12 4.33
CA ARG A 176 -14.08 5.24 4.15
C ARG A 176 -15.38 5.90 4.60
N LYS A 177 -15.31 6.77 5.62
CA LYS A 177 -16.48 7.44 6.19
C LYS A 177 -17.06 8.47 5.21
N ASN A 178 -16.24 9.35 4.69
CA ASN A 178 -16.66 10.39 3.75
C ASN A 178 -16.61 9.92 2.30
N ARG A 179 -16.13 8.70 2.04
CA ARG A 179 -15.96 8.10 0.72
C ARG A 179 -15.10 8.97 -0.22
N VAL A 180 -13.93 9.33 0.27
CA VAL A 180 -12.92 10.10 -0.47
C VAL A 180 -11.69 9.24 -0.71
N LEU A 181 -11.20 9.24 -1.94
CA LEU A 181 -9.93 8.62 -2.32
C LEU A 181 -8.84 9.68 -2.41
N PHE A 182 -7.62 9.28 -2.06
CA PHE A 182 -6.43 10.14 -2.06
C PHE A 182 -5.36 9.49 -2.93
N ALA A 183 -5.10 10.04 -4.10
CA ALA A 183 -4.18 9.50 -5.08
C ALA A 183 -2.99 10.44 -5.35
N GLY A 184 -1.79 9.88 -5.39
CA GLY A 184 -0.56 10.60 -5.73
C GLY A 184 -0.04 10.21 -7.12
N GLY A 185 0.14 11.22 -7.99
CA GLY A 185 0.71 11.05 -9.34
C GLY A 185 2.21 11.35 -9.39
N ARG A 186 2.96 10.61 -10.21
CA ARG A 186 4.41 10.82 -10.38
C ARG A 186 4.78 12.15 -11.05
N ASN A 187 3.80 12.82 -11.65
CA ASN A 187 3.93 14.21 -12.13
C ASN A 187 3.89 15.24 -10.99
N GLN A 188 4.05 14.82 -9.73
CA GLN A 188 4.07 15.65 -8.53
C GLN A 188 2.72 16.33 -8.23
N VAL A 189 1.65 15.65 -8.57
CA VAL A 189 0.29 16.10 -8.32
C VAL A 189 -0.44 15.09 -7.44
N PHE A 190 -0.98 15.55 -6.34
CA PHE A 190 -1.93 14.83 -5.50
C PHE A 190 -3.35 15.25 -5.86
N VAL A 191 -4.28 14.32 -5.83
CA VAL A 191 -5.72 14.58 -5.96
C VAL A 191 -6.51 13.88 -4.86
N ALA A 192 -7.52 14.57 -4.35
CA ALA A 192 -8.62 14.01 -3.59
C ALA A 192 -9.82 13.87 -4.52
N LEU A 193 -10.49 12.73 -4.54
CA LEU A 193 -11.63 12.48 -5.40
C LEU A 193 -12.73 11.69 -4.70
N SER A 194 -13.97 11.89 -5.12
CA SER A 194 -15.14 11.17 -4.62
C SER A 194 -15.09 9.70 -5.03
N ALA A 195 -15.19 8.79 -4.05
CA ALA A 195 -15.28 7.35 -4.30
C ALA A 195 -16.68 6.89 -4.77
N ASN A 196 -17.63 7.82 -4.95
CA ASN A 196 -18.95 7.51 -5.45
C ASN A 196 -19.03 7.64 -6.98
N ASP A 197 -18.42 8.70 -7.53
CA ASP A 197 -18.54 9.08 -8.94
C ASP A 197 -17.21 9.48 -9.61
N GLY A 198 -16.10 9.52 -8.87
CA GLY A 198 -14.78 9.87 -9.39
C GLY A 198 -14.55 11.36 -9.59
N GLN A 199 -15.44 12.25 -9.10
CA GLN A 199 -15.25 13.69 -9.19
C GLN A 199 -14.00 14.13 -8.42
N ILE A 200 -13.10 14.91 -9.06
CA ILE A 200 -11.95 15.52 -8.39
C ILE A 200 -12.47 16.64 -7.46
N LEU A 201 -12.12 16.52 -6.18
CA LEU A 201 -12.53 17.44 -5.12
C LEU A 201 -11.46 18.48 -4.81
N ALA A 202 -10.18 18.08 -4.88
CA ALA A 202 -9.04 18.95 -4.66
C ALA A 202 -7.79 18.42 -5.36
N SER A 203 -6.82 19.32 -5.58
CA SER A 203 -5.51 18.97 -6.11
C SER A 203 -4.44 19.82 -5.44
N PHE A 204 -3.27 19.21 -5.13
CA PHE A 204 -2.13 19.85 -4.48
C PHE A 204 -0.82 19.42 -5.12
N PRO A 205 0.20 20.30 -5.14
CA PRO A 205 1.56 19.88 -5.49
C PRO A 205 2.16 19.04 -4.35
N ILE A 206 2.92 18.00 -4.72
CA ILE A 206 3.63 17.10 -3.80
C ILE A 206 5.10 16.95 -4.20
N GLY A 207 5.88 16.22 -3.41
CA GLY A 207 7.27 15.88 -3.73
C GLY A 207 7.40 14.95 -4.94
N LYS A 208 8.64 14.72 -5.38
CA LYS A 208 8.96 13.92 -6.55
C LYS A 208 9.01 12.42 -6.23
N GLY A 209 8.33 11.62 -7.05
CA GLY A 209 8.40 10.16 -6.97
C GLY A 209 7.56 9.60 -5.83
N VAL A 210 6.32 10.05 -5.74
CA VAL A 210 5.33 9.48 -4.82
C VAL A 210 5.20 7.99 -5.04
N ASP A 211 5.03 7.23 -3.94
CA ASP A 211 4.85 5.77 -4.00
C ASP A 211 3.92 5.25 -2.88
N GLY A 212 3.61 6.08 -1.90
CA GLY A 212 2.70 5.72 -0.81
C GLY A 212 1.83 6.88 -0.37
N THR A 213 0.58 6.58 -0.01
CA THR A 213 -0.32 7.48 0.68
C THR A 213 -0.97 6.76 1.86
N ALA A 214 -1.29 7.48 2.92
CA ALA A 214 -2.07 6.98 4.04
C ALA A 214 -3.01 8.07 4.57
N PHE A 215 -4.13 7.65 5.15
CA PHE A 215 -5.11 8.54 5.76
C PHE A 215 -5.32 8.18 7.22
N ASP A 216 -5.11 9.15 8.11
CA ASP A 216 -5.43 9.06 9.51
C ASP A 216 -6.84 9.61 9.75
N ALA A 217 -7.80 8.69 9.86
CA ALA A 217 -9.21 9.06 10.02
C ALA A 217 -9.52 9.77 11.36
N ASN A 218 -8.67 9.59 12.39
CA ASN A 218 -8.88 10.23 13.68
C ASN A 218 -8.42 11.68 13.66
N MET A 219 -7.42 11.99 12.84
CA MET A 219 -6.82 13.32 12.73
C MET A 219 -7.25 14.07 11.46
N GLY A 220 -7.89 13.40 10.51
CA GLY A 220 -8.16 13.95 9.18
C GLY A 220 -6.89 14.20 8.35
N LEU A 221 -5.75 13.58 8.71
CA LEU A 221 -4.47 13.82 8.05
C LEU A 221 -4.19 12.83 6.94
N ILE A 222 -3.76 13.36 5.81
CA ILE A 222 -3.34 12.60 4.64
C ILE A 222 -1.82 12.73 4.52
N TYR A 223 -1.13 11.60 4.46
CA TYR A 223 0.32 11.52 4.31
C TYR A 223 0.68 11.02 2.93
N VAL A 224 1.63 11.67 2.27
CA VAL A 224 2.12 11.31 0.94
C VAL A 224 3.63 11.22 0.97
N SER A 225 4.16 10.00 0.83
CA SER A 225 5.62 9.76 0.86
C SER A 225 6.21 9.81 -0.54
N ASN A 226 7.34 10.48 -0.66
CA ASN A 226 8.02 10.74 -1.93
C ASN A 226 9.47 10.26 -1.90
N LYS A 227 9.93 9.73 -3.01
CA LYS A 227 11.29 9.21 -3.20
C LYS A 227 12.38 10.28 -3.02
N ASP A 228 12.06 11.56 -3.21
CA ASP A 228 12.99 12.68 -3.01
C ASP A 228 13.36 12.91 -1.54
N GLY A 229 12.75 12.20 -0.61
CA GLY A 229 12.98 12.33 0.84
C GLY A 229 12.06 13.34 1.48
N SER A 230 10.85 13.47 0.98
CA SER A 230 9.81 14.29 1.59
C SER A 230 8.56 13.49 1.93
N LEU A 231 7.85 13.92 2.98
CA LEU A 231 6.51 13.48 3.35
C LEU A 231 5.61 14.72 3.34
N ASP A 232 4.75 14.82 2.33
CA ASP A 232 3.74 15.89 2.28
C ASP A 232 2.56 15.53 3.18
N ILE A 233 1.98 16.54 3.84
CA ILE A 233 0.86 16.36 4.76
C ILE A 233 -0.25 17.31 4.34
N MET A 234 -1.43 16.76 4.10
CA MET A 234 -2.67 17.49 3.87
C MET A 234 -3.68 17.17 4.97
N HIS A 235 -4.66 18.02 5.13
CA HIS A 235 -5.74 17.86 6.10
C HIS A 235 -7.09 17.88 5.37
N GLU A 236 -7.92 16.87 5.64
CA GLU A 236 -9.33 16.85 5.31
C GLU A 236 -10.11 17.48 6.48
N GLU A 237 -10.47 18.76 6.34
CA GLU A 237 -11.27 19.49 7.32
C GLU A 237 -12.76 19.09 7.28
N GLY A 238 -13.16 18.38 6.25
CA GLY A 238 -14.51 17.89 5.98
C GLY A 238 -14.61 17.34 4.56
N PRO A 239 -15.74 16.73 4.18
CA PRO A 239 -15.87 15.93 2.95
C PRO A 239 -15.49 16.65 1.63
N LEU A 240 -15.46 17.97 1.64
CA LEU A 240 -15.18 18.77 0.45
C LEU A 240 -14.14 19.87 0.70
N LYS A 241 -13.47 19.85 1.86
CA LYS A 241 -12.52 20.89 2.24
C LYS A 241 -11.17 20.29 2.63
N PHE A 242 -10.17 20.60 1.83
CA PHE A 242 -8.81 20.09 1.97
C PHE A 242 -7.81 21.24 2.02
N THR A 243 -6.78 21.11 2.87
CA THR A 243 -5.71 22.10 2.99
C THR A 243 -4.34 21.43 3.00
N ALA A 244 -3.34 22.08 2.44
CA ALA A 244 -1.95 21.66 2.60
C ALA A 244 -1.45 22.11 3.99
N VAL A 245 -1.04 21.17 4.83
CA VAL A 245 -0.52 21.45 6.18
C VAL A 245 0.96 21.77 6.13
N GLY A 246 1.73 20.99 5.37
CA GLY A 246 3.17 21.18 5.27
C GLY A 246 3.91 19.95 4.73
N LYS A 247 5.22 19.98 4.95
CA LYS A 247 6.15 18.95 4.48
C LYS A 247 7.16 18.62 5.55
N VAL A 248 7.41 17.33 5.78
CA VAL A 248 8.47 16.82 6.65
C VAL A 248 9.59 16.28 5.79
N LEU A 249 10.83 16.64 6.08
CA LEU A 249 12.00 16.05 5.44
C LEU A 249 12.26 14.66 6.03
N THR A 250 12.40 13.69 5.15
CA THR A 250 12.73 12.30 5.46
C THR A 250 14.08 11.92 4.84
N SER A 251 14.26 10.68 4.42
CA SER A 251 15.48 10.26 3.72
C SER A 251 15.16 9.98 2.25
N PRO A 252 16.00 10.40 1.30
CA PRO A 252 15.86 10.00 -0.09
C PRO A 252 15.69 8.49 -0.23
N GLY A 253 14.68 8.08 -1.00
CA GLY A 253 14.31 6.67 -1.16
C GLY A 253 13.29 6.13 -0.17
N ALA A 254 12.92 6.86 0.89
CA ALA A 254 11.82 6.52 1.81
C ALA A 254 10.46 6.83 1.14
N LYS A 255 10.09 6.02 0.15
CA LYS A 255 8.98 6.27 -0.78
C LYS A 255 7.65 5.61 -0.38
N THR A 256 7.70 4.54 0.40
CA THR A 256 6.53 3.82 0.91
C THR A 256 6.34 4.12 2.39
N LEU A 257 5.14 3.92 2.89
CA LEU A 257 4.81 4.20 4.29
C LEU A 257 3.75 3.24 4.84
N ALA A 258 3.73 3.11 6.17
CA ALA A 258 2.62 2.56 6.93
C ALA A 258 2.22 3.51 8.03
N LEU A 259 0.94 3.55 8.36
CA LEU A 259 0.38 4.38 9.43
C LEU A 259 -0.13 3.49 10.58
N ASP A 260 0.19 3.86 11.80
CA ASP A 260 -0.52 3.41 13.00
C ASP A 260 -1.51 4.50 13.43
N PRO A 261 -2.82 4.34 13.18
CA PRO A 261 -3.81 5.35 13.51
C PRO A 261 -4.12 5.44 15.01
N GLN A 262 -3.58 4.54 15.84
CA GLN A 262 -3.73 4.60 17.30
C GLN A 262 -2.70 5.53 17.93
N SER A 263 -1.46 5.47 17.44
CA SER A 263 -0.37 6.34 17.91
C SER A 263 -0.10 7.53 16.99
N HIS A 264 -0.83 7.64 15.87
CA HIS A 264 -0.64 8.67 14.83
C HIS A 264 0.78 8.71 14.27
N ARG A 265 1.46 7.56 14.24
CA ARG A 265 2.83 7.43 13.73
C ARG A 265 2.84 6.88 12.32
N VAL A 266 3.63 7.53 11.49
CA VAL A 266 3.95 7.09 10.13
C VAL A 266 5.34 6.45 10.15
N PHE A 267 5.44 5.26 9.59
CA PHE A 267 6.68 4.49 9.48
C PHE A 267 7.11 4.43 8.02
N LEU A 268 8.34 4.83 7.73
CA LEU A 268 8.90 4.80 6.37
C LEU A 268 10.18 3.96 6.37
N PRO A 269 10.24 2.89 5.57
CA PRO A 269 11.47 2.13 5.43
C PRO A 269 12.47 2.94 4.60
N ALA A 270 13.72 2.98 5.05
CA ALA A 270 14.81 3.69 4.40
C ALA A 270 16.13 2.93 4.52
N VAL A 271 17.14 3.38 3.79
CA VAL A 271 18.50 2.89 3.90
C VAL A 271 19.41 4.05 4.32
N ARG A 272 20.34 3.77 5.22
CA ARG A 272 21.17 4.81 5.88
C ARG A 272 22.09 5.57 4.95
N GLN A 273 22.48 5.02 3.80
CA GLN A 273 23.41 5.65 2.87
C GLN A 273 23.06 5.39 1.40
N MET A 274 23.44 6.34 0.55
CA MET A 274 23.55 6.11 -0.88
C MET A 274 25.03 5.91 -1.24
N ASP A 275 25.31 4.99 -2.16
CA ASP A 275 26.66 4.91 -2.74
C ASP A 275 26.91 6.10 -3.69
N GLY A 276 28.18 6.28 -4.11
CA GLY A 276 28.57 7.35 -5.03
C GLY A 276 27.92 7.29 -6.43
N GLN A 277 27.09 6.28 -6.69
CA GLN A 277 26.29 6.10 -7.92
C GLN A 277 24.78 6.31 -7.66
N GLY A 278 24.42 6.80 -6.47
CA GLY A 278 23.01 7.06 -6.09
C GLY A 278 22.19 5.79 -5.79
N ARG A 279 22.85 4.63 -5.57
CA ARG A 279 22.19 3.40 -5.17
C ARG A 279 22.09 3.32 -3.66
N LEU A 280 20.94 2.89 -3.15
CA LEU A 280 20.73 2.67 -1.72
C LEU A 280 21.64 1.54 -1.24
N LYS A 281 22.54 1.84 -0.31
CA LYS A 281 23.50 0.89 0.28
C LYS A 281 23.63 1.14 1.79
N GLY A 282 23.54 0.08 2.59
CA GLY A 282 23.73 0.18 4.02
C GLY A 282 22.64 -0.53 4.83
N GLU A 283 22.61 -0.22 6.10
CA GLU A 283 21.65 -0.79 7.04
C GLU A 283 20.25 -0.27 6.79
N MET A 284 19.27 -1.17 6.89
CA MET A 284 17.87 -0.84 6.92
C MET A 284 17.56 -0.01 8.17
N MET A 285 16.84 1.07 7.99
CA MET A 285 16.29 1.87 9.08
C MET A 285 14.81 2.14 8.86
N ILE A 286 14.10 2.44 9.93
CA ILE A 286 12.72 2.89 9.90
C ILE A 286 12.70 4.32 10.40
N ILE A 287 12.26 5.24 9.55
CA ILE A 287 11.98 6.62 9.94
C ILE A 287 10.60 6.62 10.58
N VAL A 288 10.48 7.25 11.74
CA VAL A 288 9.21 7.39 12.44
C VAL A 288 8.86 8.88 12.46
N VAL A 289 7.73 9.22 11.87
CA VAL A 289 7.17 10.58 11.92
C VAL A 289 5.91 10.53 12.77
N GLY A 290 5.82 11.42 13.74
CA GLY A 290 4.67 11.54 14.64
C GLY A 290 4.56 12.98 15.14
N MET A 291 3.47 13.29 15.82
CA MET A 291 3.32 14.59 16.48
C MET A 291 4.28 14.69 17.66
N LYS A 292 4.82 15.87 17.89
CA LYS A 292 5.52 16.17 19.14
C LYS A 292 4.52 16.20 20.29
N GLU A 293 4.79 15.43 21.33
CA GLU A 293 4.11 15.55 22.61
C GLU A 293 4.34 16.92 23.22
#